data_7d4ac4b26352536696432e8ae33cc37d
#
_entry.id   7d4ac4b26352536696432e8ae33cc37d
#
_cell.length_a   1.000
_cell.length_b   1.000
_cell.length_c   1.000
_cell.angle_alpha   90.00
_cell.angle_beta   90.00
_cell.angle_gamma   90.00
#
_symmetry.space_group_name_H-M   'P 1'
#
loop_
_entity.id
_entity.type
_entity.pdbx_description
1 polymer ?
#
loop_
_entity_poly.entity_id
_entity_poly.type
_entity_poly.pdbx_seq_one_letter_code
_entity_poly.pdbx_strand_id
1 'polypeptide(L)'
;MRQTNETPFLDAFAIHDVVPPLLPGRPQRKWMDEFTDRQPYRCLPLSMANSTGWEMTCPFPLDIDWNGGPNAEDITLSSPEPNAHIEGLAVSHFRAGIVTFHTGYIFRTPPGWAVTCGGPPNWPKDGIYALSGLIETDWLPFPFTMNWQMTRKGKVRFEKDEPFCFINLCEHRRLEAIQPKIKSMKQDAVLSACLLYTSDAADE
;
A
#
# COMPACT_ATOMS: atom_id res chain seq x y z
N MET A 1 17.24 22.78 -17.46
CA MET A 1 15.82 22.44 -17.22
C MET A 1 15.33 23.31 -16.07
N ARG A 2 14.34 24.18 -16.32
CA ARG A 2 13.72 24.98 -15.26
C ARG A 2 12.94 23.99 -14.36
N GLN A 3 13.30 23.90 -13.10
CA GLN A 3 12.43 23.29 -12.09
C GLN A 3 11.17 24.16 -12.03
N THR A 4 10.04 23.64 -12.50
CA THR A 4 8.76 24.23 -12.19
C THR A 4 8.54 23.99 -10.70
N ASN A 5 8.45 25.07 -9.93
CA ASN A 5 8.14 25.08 -8.49
C ASN A 5 6.64 24.78 -8.27
N GLU A 6 6.05 23.90 -9.06
CA GLU A 6 4.67 23.48 -8.89
C GLU A 6 4.62 22.48 -7.73
N THR A 7 3.73 22.73 -6.79
CA THR A 7 3.44 21.79 -5.69
C THR A 7 3.01 20.46 -6.29
N PRO A 8 3.62 19.35 -5.90
CA PRO A 8 3.18 18.04 -6.35
C PRO A 8 1.68 17.86 -6.07
N PHE A 9 0.95 17.30 -7.02
CA PHE A 9 -0.47 17.01 -6.87
C PHE A 9 -0.75 15.55 -7.20
N LEU A 10 -1.86 15.05 -6.69
CA LEU A 10 -2.44 13.77 -7.04
C LEU A 10 -3.91 13.99 -7.35
N ASP A 11 -4.25 13.99 -8.63
CA ASP A 11 -5.66 14.00 -9.03
C ASP A 11 -6.17 12.57 -9.16
N ALA A 12 -7.34 12.30 -8.59
CA ALA A 12 -8.03 11.02 -8.65
C ALA A 12 -9.40 11.20 -9.32
N PHE A 13 -9.53 10.71 -10.54
CA PHE A 13 -10.77 10.79 -11.32
C PHE A 13 -11.56 9.50 -11.14
N ALA A 14 -12.69 9.55 -10.42
CA ALA A 14 -13.60 8.42 -10.29
C ALA A 14 -14.17 8.03 -11.66
N ILE A 15 -14.10 6.75 -12.02
CA ILE A 15 -14.58 6.24 -13.32
C ILE A 15 -16.02 5.70 -13.25
N HIS A 16 -16.58 5.64 -12.05
CA HIS A 16 -17.95 5.22 -11.76
C HIS A 16 -18.57 6.12 -10.69
N ASP A 17 -19.88 6.15 -10.59
CA ASP A 17 -20.60 6.93 -9.58
C ASP A 17 -20.32 6.44 -8.15
N VAL A 18 -20.04 5.15 -8.00
CA VAL A 18 -19.65 4.54 -6.72
C VAL A 18 -18.30 3.87 -6.87
N VAL A 19 -17.34 4.35 -6.11
CA VAL A 19 -15.96 3.85 -6.07
C VAL A 19 -15.52 3.63 -4.62
N PRO A 20 -14.54 2.76 -4.35
CA PRO A 20 -13.96 2.60 -3.02
C PRO A 20 -13.51 3.95 -2.44
N PRO A 21 -13.77 4.26 -1.16
CA PRO A 21 -13.29 5.49 -0.54
C PRO A 21 -11.77 5.61 -0.62
N LEU A 22 -11.29 6.80 -1.00
CA LEU A 22 -9.87 7.18 -0.96
C LEU A 22 -9.64 8.09 0.24
N LEU A 23 -8.97 7.59 1.27
CA LEU A 23 -8.82 8.24 2.56
C LEU A 23 -7.33 8.45 2.89
N PRO A 24 -6.96 9.46 3.70
CA PRO A 24 -5.61 9.55 4.24
C PRO A 24 -5.23 8.28 5.01
N GLY A 25 -3.97 7.86 4.89
CA GLY A 25 -3.46 6.71 5.62
C GLY A 25 -3.62 6.87 7.14
N ARG A 26 -4.15 5.86 7.79
CA ARG A 26 -4.36 5.84 9.24
C ARG A 26 -3.07 5.48 9.98
N PRO A 27 -2.64 6.23 11.00
CA PRO A 27 -1.47 5.86 11.80
C PRO A 27 -1.69 4.62 12.67
N GLN A 28 -2.95 4.32 13.05
CA GLN A 28 -3.28 3.23 13.96
C GLN A 28 -3.18 1.85 13.28
N ARG A 29 -2.72 0.88 14.04
CA ARG A 29 -2.70 -0.55 13.68
C ARG A 29 -3.16 -1.38 14.87
N LYS A 30 -4.06 -2.34 14.62
CA LYS A 30 -4.63 -3.19 15.67
C LYS A 30 -3.53 -3.83 16.54
N TRP A 31 -2.52 -4.43 15.92
CA TRP A 31 -1.42 -5.07 16.64
C TRP A 31 -0.57 -4.08 17.47
N MET A 32 -0.45 -2.82 17.02
CA MET A 32 0.24 -1.76 17.78
C MET A 32 -0.59 -1.30 18.99
N ASP A 33 -1.92 -1.36 18.89
CA ASP A 33 -2.84 -1.01 19.97
C ASP A 33 -2.91 -2.10 21.06
N GLU A 34 -2.53 -3.34 20.75
CA GLU A 34 -2.48 -4.47 21.70
C GLU A 34 -1.37 -4.30 22.76
N PHE A 35 -0.39 -3.44 22.52
CA PHE A 35 0.65 -3.13 23.50
C PHE A 35 0.14 -2.12 24.52
N THR A 36 0.16 -2.48 25.81
CA THR A 36 -0.38 -1.67 26.92
C THR A 36 0.24 -0.28 27.00
N ASP A 37 1.54 -0.16 26.72
CA ASP A 37 2.31 1.07 26.77
C ASP A 37 2.40 1.78 25.41
N ARG A 38 1.74 1.22 24.37
CA ARG A 38 1.76 1.72 22.99
C ARG A 38 3.19 1.90 22.44
N GLN A 39 4.14 1.11 22.91
CA GLN A 39 5.56 1.20 22.57
C GLN A 39 5.82 1.25 21.04
N PRO A 40 5.13 0.45 20.17
CA PRO A 40 5.38 0.49 18.74
C PRO A 40 5.18 1.86 18.11
N TYR A 41 4.31 2.71 18.69
CA TYR A 41 4.08 4.08 18.19
C TYR A 41 5.24 5.05 18.46
N ARG A 42 6.17 4.69 19.37
CA ARG A 42 7.41 5.45 19.61
C ARG A 42 8.40 5.27 18.47
N CYS A 43 8.25 4.21 17.68
CA CYS A 43 9.01 4.03 16.45
C CYS A 43 8.44 4.94 15.34
N LEU A 44 8.94 6.17 15.25
CA LEU A 44 8.48 7.16 14.27
C LEU A 44 8.48 6.64 12.83
N PRO A 45 9.49 5.89 12.34
CA PRO A 45 9.44 5.31 10.99
C PRO A 45 8.22 4.44 10.72
N LEU A 46 7.75 3.64 11.70
CA LEU A 46 6.54 2.83 11.55
C LEU A 46 5.28 3.71 11.44
N SER A 47 5.15 4.68 12.35
CA SER A 47 3.99 5.58 12.36
C SER A 47 3.93 6.46 11.11
N MET A 48 5.08 6.94 10.66
CA MET A 48 5.19 7.70 9.40
C MET A 48 4.80 6.86 8.19
N ALA A 49 5.31 5.62 8.08
CA ALA A 49 4.95 4.73 6.99
C ALA A 49 3.43 4.46 6.95
N ASN A 50 2.79 4.32 8.12
CA ASN A 50 1.35 4.09 8.22
C ASN A 50 0.52 5.24 7.67
N SER A 51 0.97 6.49 7.84
CA SER A 51 0.20 7.70 7.56
C SER A 51 0.67 8.48 6.33
N THR A 52 1.82 8.12 5.73
CA THR A 52 2.34 8.82 4.55
C THR A 52 1.75 8.21 3.29
N GLY A 53 0.58 8.68 2.88
CA GLY A 53 -0.13 8.22 1.69
C GLY A 53 -1.63 8.15 1.89
N TRP A 54 -2.28 7.39 1.02
CA TRP A 54 -3.74 7.23 0.99
C TRP A 54 -4.11 5.76 0.93
N GLU A 55 -5.21 5.41 1.59
CA GLU A 55 -5.76 4.05 1.58
C GLU A 55 -7.11 4.00 0.87
N MET A 56 -7.35 2.92 0.14
CA MET A 56 -8.65 2.57 -0.41
C MET A 56 -9.22 1.41 0.38
N THR A 57 -10.47 1.55 0.83
CA THR A 57 -11.10 0.62 1.77
C THR A 57 -12.24 -0.17 1.13
N CYS A 58 -12.50 -1.37 1.64
CA CYS A 58 -13.62 -2.20 1.21
C CYS A 58 -14.95 -1.54 1.61
N PRO A 59 -15.87 -1.29 0.67
CA PRO A 59 -17.17 -0.68 0.98
C PRO A 59 -18.11 -1.64 1.70
N PHE A 60 -17.84 -2.94 1.67
CA PHE A 60 -18.57 -4.03 2.34
C PHE A 60 -17.60 -5.17 2.66
N PRO A 61 -17.97 -6.10 3.56
CA PRO A 61 -17.15 -7.27 3.83
C PRO A 61 -17.00 -8.14 2.59
N LEU A 62 -15.79 -8.59 2.28
CA LEU A 62 -15.49 -9.48 1.14
C LEU A 62 -14.85 -10.76 1.66
N ASP A 63 -15.50 -11.89 1.41
CA ASP A 63 -14.96 -13.22 1.65
C ASP A 63 -14.28 -13.76 0.38
N ILE A 64 -13.07 -14.24 0.54
CA ILE A 64 -12.25 -14.87 -0.49
C ILE A 64 -12.02 -16.31 -0.06
N ASP A 65 -12.45 -17.28 -0.86
CA ASP A 65 -12.27 -18.71 -0.61
C ASP A 65 -11.49 -19.33 -1.76
N TRP A 66 -10.26 -19.78 -1.51
CA TRP A 66 -9.42 -20.43 -2.51
C TRP A 66 -9.23 -21.91 -2.18
N ASN A 67 -9.57 -22.78 -3.14
CA ASN A 67 -9.43 -24.23 -2.98
C ASN A 67 -7.99 -24.76 -3.17
N GLY A 68 -7.04 -23.87 -3.58
CA GLY A 68 -5.65 -24.22 -3.86
C GLY A 68 -5.35 -24.53 -5.32
N GLY A 69 -6.33 -24.48 -6.19
CA GLY A 69 -6.18 -24.74 -7.62
C GLY A 69 -5.55 -23.57 -8.41
N PRO A 70 -5.09 -23.83 -9.64
CA PRO A 70 -4.36 -22.86 -10.44
C PRO A 70 -5.26 -21.92 -11.28
N ASN A 71 -6.56 -22.15 -11.35
CA ASN A 71 -7.44 -21.45 -12.28
C ASN A 71 -8.15 -20.27 -11.59
N ALA A 72 -8.78 -19.40 -12.37
CA ALA A 72 -9.54 -18.26 -11.85
C ALA A 72 -10.78 -18.70 -11.05
N GLU A 73 -11.46 -19.72 -11.51
CA GLU A 73 -12.64 -20.35 -10.88
C GLU A 73 -12.35 -21.09 -9.57
N ASP A 74 -11.08 -21.28 -9.25
CA ASP A 74 -10.64 -21.88 -7.98
C ASP A 74 -10.72 -20.90 -6.80
N ILE A 75 -11.01 -19.62 -7.08
CA ILE A 75 -11.34 -18.60 -6.08
C ILE A 75 -12.82 -18.27 -6.17
N THR A 76 -13.50 -18.34 -5.04
CA THR A 76 -14.88 -17.86 -4.88
C THR A 76 -14.87 -16.58 -4.06
N LEU A 77 -15.50 -15.53 -4.60
CA LEU A 77 -15.72 -14.26 -3.91
C LEU A 77 -17.19 -14.18 -3.46
N SER A 78 -17.42 -13.78 -2.23
CA SER A 78 -18.77 -13.62 -1.68
C SER A 78 -18.82 -12.50 -0.65
N SER A 79 -20.03 -12.02 -0.33
CA SER A 79 -20.26 -11.05 0.74
C SER A 79 -21.49 -11.44 1.54
N PRO A 80 -21.50 -11.29 2.86
CA PRO A 80 -22.69 -11.43 3.66
C PRO A 80 -23.67 -10.26 3.48
N GLU A 81 -23.21 -9.15 2.89
CA GLU A 81 -24.02 -7.95 2.70
C GLU A 81 -24.94 -8.13 1.47
N PRO A 82 -26.28 -8.02 1.64
CA PRO A 82 -27.20 -8.09 0.52
C PRO A 82 -26.90 -6.98 -0.50
N ASN A 83 -26.97 -7.33 -1.79
CA ASN A 83 -26.74 -6.40 -2.90
C ASN A 83 -25.30 -5.85 -3.01
N ALA A 84 -24.31 -6.48 -2.36
CA ALA A 84 -22.91 -6.14 -2.56
C ALA A 84 -22.53 -6.35 -4.04
N HIS A 85 -22.01 -5.30 -4.67
CA HIS A 85 -21.53 -5.38 -6.06
C HIS A 85 -20.09 -5.91 -6.10
N ILE A 86 -19.95 -7.23 -5.87
CA ILE A 86 -18.65 -7.89 -5.70
C ILE A 86 -17.78 -7.73 -6.93
N GLU A 87 -18.29 -7.97 -8.14
CA GLU A 87 -17.53 -7.86 -9.38
C GLU A 87 -17.03 -6.43 -9.65
N GLY A 88 -17.74 -5.43 -9.15
CA GLY A 88 -17.30 -4.03 -9.20
C GLY A 88 -16.14 -3.71 -8.24
N LEU A 89 -15.98 -4.51 -7.17
CA LEU A 89 -14.90 -4.35 -6.20
C LEU A 89 -13.73 -5.27 -6.50
N ALA A 90 -13.98 -6.57 -6.73
CA ALA A 90 -12.91 -7.54 -6.87
C ALA A 90 -13.29 -8.72 -7.77
N VAL A 91 -12.30 -9.26 -8.46
CA VAL A 91 -12.42 -10.41 -9.35
C VAL A 91 -11.22 -11.35 -9.20
N SER A 92 -11.41 -12.62 -9.56
CA SER A 92 -10.29 -13.56 -9.76
C SER A 92 -9.90 -13.54 -11.24
N HIS A 93 -8.87 -12.79 -11.59
CA HIS A 93 -8.48 -12.59 -13.00
C HIS A 93 -7.16 -13.25 -13.37
N PHE A 94 -6.14 -13.11 -12.50
CA PHE A 94 -4.77 -13.57 -12.79
C PHE A 94 -4.51 -15.05 -12.53
N ARG A 95 -5.48 -15.81 -12.01
CA ARG A 95 -5.30 -17.23 -11.63
C ARG A 95 -4.36 -17.41 -10.42
N ALA A 96 -3.97 -18.66 -10.14
CA ALA A 96 -2.95 -19.02 -9.12
C ALA A 96 -3.17 -18.37 -7.73
N GLY A 97 -4.41 -18.26 -7.28
CA GLY A 97 -4.72 -17.69 -5.97
C GLY A 97 -4.68 -16.15 -5.92
N ILE A 98 -4.67 -15.46 -7.08
CA ILE A 98 -4.62 -13.98 -7.10
C ILE A 98 -6.02 -13.40 -7.20
N VAL A 99 -6.32 -12.50 -6.25
CA VAL A 99 -7.51 -11.64 -6.25
C VAL A 99 -7.14 -10.23 -6.67
N THR A 100 -7.89 -9.69 -7.59
CA THR A 100 -7.68 -8.37 -8.19
C THR A 100 -8.77 -7.43 -7.72
N PHE A 101 -8.41 -6.38 -6.99
CA PHE A 101 -9.31 -5.31 -6.57
C PHE A 101 -9.28 -4.16 -7.57
N HIS A 102 -10.45 -3.65 -7.94
CA HIS A 102 -10.60 -2.45 -8.75
C HIS A 102 -10.49 -1.23 -7.86
N THR A 103 -9.58 -0.32 -8.21
CA THR A 103 -9.43 0.96 -7.47
C THR A 103 -10.54 1.93 -7.81
N GLY A 104 -11.10 1.86 -9.02
CA GLY A 104 -12.18 2.74 -9.48
C GLY A 104 -11.73 4.15 -9.87
N TYR A 105 -10.42 4.41 -9.96
CA TYR A 105 -9.88 5.74 -10.28
C TYR A 105 -8.86 5.68 -11.41
N ILE A 106 -8.81 6.76 -12.17
CA ILE A 106 -7.63 7.15 -12.97
C ILE A 106 -6.87 8.20 -12.16
N PHE A 107 -5.61 7.93 -11.87
CA PHE A 107 -4.75 8.85 -11.15
C PHE A 107 -3.89 9.66 -12.11
N ARG A 108 -3.63 10.93 -11.76
CA ARG A 108 -2.73 11.82 -12.49
C ARG A 108 -1.77 12.50 -11.54
N THR A 109 -0.51 12.52 -11.95
CA THR A 109 0.61 13.14 -11.22
C THR A 109 1.38 14.07 -12.13
N PRO A 110 2.21 14.97 -11.59
CA PRO A 110 3.12 15.78 -12.40
C PRO A 110 4.13 14.91 -13.16
N PRO A 111 4.71 15.42 -14.28
CA PRO A 111 5.73 14.71 -15.02
C PRO A 111 6.90 14.25 -14.15
N GLY A 112 7.29 12.98 -14.27
CA GLY A 112 8.37 12.35 -13.50
C GLY A 112 7.95 11.80 -12.13
N TRP A 113 6.68 11.96 -11.76
CA TRP A 113 6.08 11.35 -10.57
C TRP A 113 5.28 10.11 -10.95
N ALA A 114 5.23 9.18 -10.02
CA ALA A 114 4.47 7.94 -10.14
C ALA A 114 3.73 7.65 -8.83
N VAL A 115 2.76 6.76 -8.90
CA VAL A 115 2.09 6.17 -7.74
C VAL A 115 2.72 4.81 -7.45
N THR A 116 3.21 4.61 -6.23
CA THR A 116 3.46 3.27 -5.72
C THR A 116 2.19 2.74 -5.09
N CYS A 117 1.87 1.47 -5.32
CA CYS A 117 0.74 0.82 -4.68
C CYS A 117 1.16 -0.48 -4.01
N GLY A 118 0.44 -0.87 -2.97
CA GLY A 118 0.65 -2.11 -2.24
C GLY A 118 -0.41 -2.28 -1.15
N GLY A 119 -0.19 -3.24 -0.26
CA GLY A 119 -0.96 -3.35 0.98
C GLY A 119 -0.63 -2.21 1.94
N PRO A 120 -1.53 -1.90 2.89
CA PRO A 120 -1.25 -0.87 3.88
C PRO A 120 -0.01 -1.23 4.69
N PRO A 121 0.91 -0.27 4.90
CA PRO A 121 2.13 -0.52 5.67
C PRO A 121 1.82 -1.05 7.07
N ASN A 122 2.59 -2.03 7.52
CA ASN A 122 2.44 -2.62 8.86
C ASN A 122 1.04 -3.17 9.17
N TRP A 123 0.34 -3.67 8.15
CA TRP A 123 -0.97 -4.30 8.25
C TRP A 123 -0.87 -5.77 7.84
N PRO A 124 -0.40 -6.65 8.73
CA PRO A 124 -0.30 -8.08 8.42
C PRO A 124 -1.69 -8.67 8.23
N LYS A 125 -1.83 -9.55 7.23
CA LYS A 125 -3.06 -10.28 6.97
C LYS A 125 -2.74 -11.74 6.73
N ASP A 126 -3.27 -12.61 7.58
CA ASP A 126 -3.00 -14.05 7.47
C ASP A 126 -3.62 -14.64 6.21
N GLY A 127 -2.90 -15.55 5.58
CA GLY A 127 -3.36 -16.32 4.43
C GLY A 127 -3.35 -15.60 3.08
N ILE A 128 -2.96 -14.32 3.04
CA ILE A 128 -2.92 -13.53 1.81
C ILE A 128 -1.81 -12.47 1.87
N TYR A 129 -1.20 -12.16 0.76
CA TYR A 129 -0.10 -11.20 0.63
C TYR A 129 -0.40 -10.18 -0.46
N ALA A 130 -0.18 -8.90 -0.15
CA ALA A 130 -0.35 -7.81 -1.08
C ALA A 130 0.81 -7.74 -2.08
N LEU A 131 0.51 -7.70 -3.37
CA LEU A 131 1.51 -7.44 -4.40
C LEU A 131 1.74 -5.94 -4.52
N SER A 132 2.98 -5.53 -4.79
CA SER A 132 3.33 -4.13 -4.95
C SER A 132 3.52 -3.77 -6.41
N GLY A 133 3.19 -2.54 -6.76
CA GLY A 133 3.34 -1.98 -8.10
C GLY A 133 3.84 -0.55 -8.09
N LEU A 134 4.40 -0.14 -9.23
CA LEU A 134 4.73 1.24 -9.57
C LEU A 134 3.96 1.60 -10.84
N ILE A 135 3.14 2.64 -10.75
CA ILE A 135 2.28 3.07 -11.85
C ILE A 135 2.72 4.46 -12.30
N GLU A 136 3.14 4.59 -13.55
CA GLU A 136 3.55 5.87 -14.16
C GLU A 136 2.34 6.75 -14.48
N THR A 137 1.74 7.31 -13.46
CA THR A 137 0.51 8.10 -13.51
C THR A 137 0.68 9.47 -14.17
N ASP A 138 1.91 9.86 -14.46
CA ASP A 138 2.20 11.09 -15.19
C ASP A 138 1.80 11.02 -16.68
N TRP A 139 1.69 9.81 -17.25
CA TRP A 139 1.29 9.64 -18.65
C TRP A 139 0.21 8.57 -18.85
N LEU A 140 0.15 7.53 -18.01
CA LEU A 140 -0.75 6.38 -18.19
C LEU A 140 -2.23 6.78 -18.02
N PRO A 141 -3.09 6.64 -19.07
CA PRO A 141 -4.48 7.10 -19.03
C PRO A 141 -5.47 5.97 -18.63
N PHE A 142 -5.02 4.99 -17.85
CA PHE A 142 -5.82 3.83 -17.46
C PHE A 142 -5.89 3.69 -15.94
N PRO A 143 -7.00 3.15 -15.41
CA PRO A 143 -7.07 2.75 -13.99
C PRO A 143 -6.12 1.58 -13.75
N PHE A 144 -5.56 1.51 -12.56
CA PHE A 144 -4.82 0.33 -12.12
C PHE A 144 -5.64 -0.51 -11.14
N THR A 145 -5.22 -1.74 -10.93
CA THR A 145 -5.81 -2.67 -9.99
C THR A 145 -4.82 -3.01 -8.88
N MET A 146 -5.33 -3.32 -7.70
CA MET A 146 -4.53 -3.83 -6.59
C MET A 146 -4.68 -5.35 -6.51
N ASN A 147 -3.57 -6.06 -6.50
CA ASN A 147 -3.56 -7.51 -6.50
C ASN A 147 -3.10 -8.07 -5.15
N TRP A 148 -3.79 -9.11 -4.70
CA TRP A 148 -3.44 -9.88 -3.52
C TRP A 148 -3.31 -11.35 -3.88
N GLN A 149 -2.27 -12.02 -3.40
CA GLN A 149 -2.03 -13.44 -3.63
C GLN A 149 -2.30 -14.23 -2.35
N MET A 150 -3.16 -15.23 -2.45
CA MET A 150 -3.37 -16.20 -1.38
C MET A 150 -2.08 -16.97 -1.14
N THR A 151 -1.65 -17.07 0.11
CA THR A 151 -0.43 -17.80 0.51
C THR A 151 -0.70 -19.23 0.96
N ARG A 152 -1.96 -19.55 1.19
CA ARG A 152 -2.46 -20.90 1.52
C ARG A 152 -3.90 -21.04 1.08
N LYS A 153 -4.33 -22.26 0.78
CA LYS A 153 -5.76 -22.56 0.55
C LYS A 153 -6.59 -22.22 1.80
N GLY A 154 -7.85 -21.90 1.57
CA GLY A 154 -8.81 -21.58 2.62
C GLY A 154 -9.40 -20.18 2.47
N LYS A 155 -9.97 -19.68 3.55
CA LYS A 155 -10.74 -18.44 3.55
C LYS A 155 -9.94 -17.28 4.13
N VAL A 156 -10.13 -16.11 3.51
CA VAL A 156 -9.66 -14.80 4.00
C VAL A 156 -10.83 -13.83 3.86
N ARG A 157 -11.02 -12.97 4.84
CA ARG A 157 -12.02 -11.90 4.81
C ARG A 157 -11.36 -10.54 4.89
N PHE A 158 -11.79 -9.63 4.03
CA PHE A 158 -11.63 -8.20 4.22
C PHE A 158 -12.90 -7.66 4.86
N GLU A 159 -12.78 -6.98 5.98
CA GLU A 159 -13.92 -6.37 6.64
C GLU A 159 -14.33 -5.07 5.93
N LYS A 160 -15.54 -4.58 6.20
CA LYS A 160 -15.94 -3.24 5.78
C LYS A 160 -14.98 -2.22 6.36
N ASP A 161 -14.63 -1.20 5.58
CA ASP A 161 -13.66 -0.16 5.90
C ASP A 161 -12.21 -0.66 6.13
N GLU A 162 -11.94 -1.94 5.88
CA GLU A 162 -10.58 -2.47 5.86
C GLU A 162 -9.88 -2.04 4.57
N PRO A 163 -8.63 -1.51 4.65
CA PRO A 163 -7.92 -1.07 3.48
C PRO A 163 -7.39 -2.26 2.68
N PHE A 164 -7.70 -2.28 1.39
CA PHE A 164 -7.19 -3.26 0.43
C PHE A 164 -6.06 -2.70 -0.45
N CYS A 165 -5.89 -1.39 -0.49
CA CYS A 165 -4.84 -0.74 -1.25
C CYS A 165 -4.30 0.47 -0.49
N PHE A 166 -2.99 0.65 -0.54
CA PHE A 166 -2.30 1.84 -0.05
C PHE A 166 -1.45 2.40 -1.16
N ILE A 167 -1.52 3.71 -1.35
CA ILE A 167 -0.77 4.42 -2.38
C ILE A 167 0.03 5.56 -1.78
N ASN A 168 1.20 5.83 -2.36
CA ASN A 168 1.92 7.07 -2.15
C ASN A 168 2.68 7.50 -3.41
N LEU A 169 3.20 8.72 -3.40
CA LEU A 169 3.90 9.31 -4.53
C LEU A 169 5.40 9.05 -4.47
N CYS A 170 6.02 8.87 -5.63
CA CYS A 170 7.47 8.87 -5.75
C CYS A 170 7.95 9.59 -7.02
N GLU A 171 9.08 10.28 -6.93
CA GLU A 171 9.77 10.86 -8.10
C GLU A 171 10.58 9.77 -8.82
N HIS A 172 9.90 8.86 -9.56
CA HIS A 172 10.54 7.67 -10.11
C HIS A 172 11.70 7.98 -11.07
N ARG A 173 11.59 9.02 -11.90
CA ARG A 173 12.67 9.38 -12.85
C ARG A 173 13.95 9.82 -12.18
N ARG A 174 13.86 10.43 -10.99
CA ARG A 174 15.06 10.75 -10.19
C ARG A 174 15.66 9.51 -9.55
N LEU A 175 14.82 8.58 -9.10
CA LEU A 175 15.28 7.34 -8.49
C LEU A 175 16.10 6.48 -9.45
N GLU A 176 15.71 6.42 -10.73
CA GLU A 176 16.45 5.71 -11.77
C GLU A 176 17.88 6.22 -11.98
N ALA A 177 18.11 7.50 -11.74
CA ALA A 177 19.42 8.12 -11.89
C ALA A 177 20.32 7.99 -10.65
N ILE A 178 19.77 7.54 -9.50
CA ILE A 178 20.49 7.46 -8.23
C ILE A 178 21.35 6.20 -8.19
N GLN A 179 22.65 6.38 -7.96
CA GLN A 179 23.59 5.30 -7.69
C GLN A 179 24.02 5.34 -6.22
N PRO A 180 23.73 4.30 -5.42
CA PRO A 180 24.18 4.26 -4.03
C PRO A 180 25.70 4.21 -3.95
N LYS A 181 26.27 5.00 -3.04
CA LYS A 181 27.72 5.02 -2.75
C LYS A 181 27.95 4.53 -1.33
N ILE A 182 28.58 3.39 -1.20
CA ILE A 182 28.99 2.84 0.11
C ILE A 182 30.26 3.55 0.56
N LYS A 183 30.22 4.16 1.75
CA LYS A 183 31.36 4.84 2.38
C LYS A 183 31.65 4.24 3.75
N SER A 184 32.91 4.30 4.17
CA SER A 184 33.27 3.96 5.56
C SER A 184 32.91 5.10 6.50
N MET A 185 32.37 4.80 7.68
CA MET A 185 32.13 5.79 8.75
C MET A 185 33.41 6.54 9.15
N LYS A 186 34.56 5.90 9.02
CA LYS A 186 35.87 6.54 9.30
C LYS A 186 36.18 7.75 8.39
N GLN A 187 35.46 7.87 7.27
CA GLN A 187 35.61 9.00 6.33
C GLN A 187 34.77 10.23 6.71
N ASP A 188 33.92 10.11 7.74
CA ASP A 188 33.05 11.18 8.21
C ASP A 188 33.12 11.28 9.74
N ALA A 189 33.96 12.20 10.21
CA ALA A 189 34.20 12.39 11.65
C ALA A 189 32.94 12.88 12.39
N VAL A 190 32.09 13.66 11.73
CA VAL A 190 30.83 14.18 12.33
C VAL A 190 29.84 13.04 12.55
N LEU A 191 29.59 12.24 11.52
CA LEU A 191 28.70 11.08 11.65
C LEU A 191 29.24 10.05 12.66
N SER A 192 30.56 9.84 12.69
CA SER A 192 31.17 8.93 13.68
C SER A 192 30.96 9.42 15.10
N ALA A 193 31.12 10.71 15.38
CA ALA A 193 30.88 11.30 16.69
C ALA A 193 29.38 11.20 17.08
N CYS A 194 28.47 11.48 16.16
CA CYS A 194 27.01 11.35 16.39
C CYS A 194 26.62 9.91 16.73
N LEU A 195 27.19 8.92 16.03
CA LEU A 195 26.86 7.51 16.27
C LEU A 195 27.32 7.08 17.68
N LEU A 196 28.50 7.48 18.12
CA LEU A 196 29.00 7.18 19.46
C LEU A 196 28.10 7.79 20.55
N TYR A 197 27.73 9.07 20.38
CA TYR A 197 26.82 9.74 21.31
C TYR A 197 25.46 9.06 21.45
N THR A 198 24.88 8.59 20.33
CA THR A 198 23.58 7.91 20.36
C THR A 198 23.64 6.48 20.92
N SER A 199 24.77 5.77 20.80
CA SER A 199 24.94 4.46 21.42
C SER A 199 25.07 4.57 22.93
N ASP A 200 25.82 5.53 23.44
CA ASP A 200 25.98 5.76 24.88
C ASP A 200 24.65 6.16 25.55
N ALA A 201 23.78 6.93 24.85
CA ALA A 201 22.45 7.31 25.32
C ALA A 201 21.41 6.19 25.27
N ALA A 202 21.67 5.10 24.55
CA ALA A 202 20.77 3.96 24.47
C ALA A 202 21.07 2.88 25.52
N ASP A 203 22.25 2.94 26.16
CA ASP A 203 22.70 2.01 27.20
C ASP A 203 22.41 2.52 28.63
N GLU A 204 21.87 3.75 28.79
CA GLU A 204 21.34 4.34 30.02
C GLU A 204 19.79 4.17 30.10
#